data_550059c66bcf80d705df8ffd3cd7ddcc
#
_entry.id   550059c66bcf80d705df8ffd3cd7ddcc
#
_cell.length_a   1.000
_cell.length_b   1.000
_cell.length_c   1.000
_cell.angle_alpha   90.00
_cell.angle_beta   90.00
_cell.angle_gamma   90.00
#
_symmetry.space_group_name_H-M   'P 1'
#
loop_
_entity.id
_entity.type
_entity.pdbx_description
1 polymer ?
#
loop_
_entity_poly.entity_id
_entity_poly.type
_entity_poly.pdbx_seq_one_letter_code
_entity_poly.pdbx_strand_id
1 'polypeptide(L)'
;MLIVLVLLLAYIIYLFASYHRIPDNQPLQVEQTKESISSGDTLTTEKEYSALTYNIGFGAYTPDFSFFMDGGKSSWAKSKESVKKTVQSAGELVASKDPDFALIEEVDLNSTRSYHVDEYSILKETIPSYNTVFAQNYDSAFLFYPLNQPHGKSRSGLALFSKYPVTDSLRRSFPVSTSFSKFFDLDRCYSISRVPTDNGKRAGYLSAAYVGLRKQ
;
A
#
# COMPACT_ATOMS: atom_id res chain seq x y z
N MET A 1 -38.05 -14.88 6.46
CA MET A 1 -37.25 -15.69 5.52
C MET A 1 -37.05 -15.01 4.16
N LEU A 2 -38.12 -14.61 3.45
CA LEU A 2 -38.06 -13.98 2.12
C LEU A 2 -37.18 -12.70 2.10
N ILE A 3 -37.34 -11.80 3.07
CA ILE A 3 -36.58 -10.55 3.16
C ILE A 3 -35.05 -10.83 3.27
N VAL A 4 -34.65 -11.80 4.10
CA VAL A 4 -33.24 -12.16 4.27
C VAL A 4 -32.66 -12.70 2.96
N LEU A 5 -33.44 -13.50 2.22
CA LEU A 5 -33.01 -14.02 0.92
C LEU A 5 -32.85 -12.89 -0.11
N VAL A 6 -33.76 -11.92 -0.13
CA VAL A 6 -33.69 -10.76 -1.02
C VAL A 6 -32.44 -9.90 -0.68
N LEU A 7 -32.18 -9.66 0.60
CA LEU A 7 -30.99 -8.91 1.03
C LEU A 7 -29.69 -9.63 0.65
N LEU A 8 -29.64 -10.95 0.83
CA LEU A 8 -28.49 -11.75 0.43
C LEU A 8 -28.26 -11.69 -1.09
N LEU A 9 -29.31 -11.83 -1.88
CA LEU A 9 -29.24 -11.72 -3.33
C LEU A 9 -28.78 -10.33 -3.77
N ALA A 10 -29.32 -9.29 -3.16
CA ALA A 10 -28.92 -7.91 -3.43
C ALA A 10 -27.42 -7.68 -3.11
N TYR A 11 -26.93 -8.26 -2.01
CA TYR A 11 -25.52 -8.18 -1.68
C TYR A 11 -24.63 -8.95 -2.67
N ILE A 12 -25.05 -10.12 -3.09
CA ILE A 12 -24.34 -10.88 -4.13
C ILE A 12 -24.27 -10.07 -5.44
N ILE A 13 -25.38 -9.49 -5.88
CA ILE A 13 -25.42 -8.62 -7.06
C ILE A 13 -24.48 -7.42 -6.88
N TYR A 14 -24.47 -6.80 -5.70
CA TYR A 14 -23.56 -5.70 -5.37
C TYR A 14 -22.09 -6.13 -5.49
N LEU A 15 -21.69 -7.30 -4.97
CA LEU A 15 -20.33 -7.81 -5.08
C LEU A 15 -19.90 -7.99 -6.54
N PHE A 16 -20.79 -8.56 -7.38
CA PHE A 16 -20.50 -8.73 -8.81
C PHE A 16 -20.44 -7.38 -9.54
N ALA A 17 -21.35 -6.47 -9.27
CA ALA A 17 -21.41 -5.17 -9.92
C ALA A 17 -20.26 -4.23 -9.51
N SER A 18 -19.78 -4.35 -8.28
CA SER A 18 -18.65 -3.54 -7.75
C SER A 18 -17.28 -4.16 -8.03
N TYR A 19 -17.26 -5.42 -8.51
CA TYR A 19 -16.01 -6.11 -8.79
C TYR A 19 -15.30 -5.49 -9.99
N HIS A 20 -14.10 -5.01 -9.75
CA HIS A 20 -13.18 -4.54 -10.78
C HIS A 20 -11.77 -4.96 -10.42
N ARG A 21 -10.88 -4.98 -11.40
CA ARG A 21 -9.46 -5.26 -11.22
C ARG A 21 -8.67 -4.02 -11.56
N ILE A 22 -7.64 -3.76 -10.76
CA ILE A 22 -6.68 -2.71 -11.09
C ILE A 22 -5.85 -3.17 -12.29
N PRO A 23 -5.78 -2.38 -13.39
CA PRO A 23 -5.09 -2.80 -14.62
C PRO A 23 -3.62 -3.13 -14.39
N ASP A 24 -3.11 -4.11 -15.15
CA ASP A 24 -1.68 -4.34 -15.30
C ASP A 24 -1.04 -3.27 -16.20
N ASN A 25 0.27 -3.14 -16.16
CA ASN A 25 1.04 -2.14 -16.91
C ASN A 25 0.58 -0.70 -16.72
N GLN A 26 0.08 -0.36 -15.54
CA GLN A 26 -0.42 0.97 -15.24
C GLN A 26 0.75 1.90 -14.90
N PRO A 27 0.96 3.00 -15.66
CA PRO A 27 1.89 4.06 -15.25
C PRO A 27 1.47 4.63 -13.90
N LEU A 28 2.45 4.83 -13.03
CA LEU A 28 2.24 5.41 -11.71
C LEU A 28 2.68 6.86 -11.69
N GLN A 29 1.94 7.68 -10.95
CA GLN A 29 2.33 9.05 -10.71
C GLN A 29 3.57 9.09 -9.82
N VAL A 30 4.58 9.86 -10.26
CA VAL A 30 5.77 10.16 -9.48
C VAL A 30 5.63 11.57 -8.91
N GLU A 31 5.69 11.70 -7.60
CA GLU A 31 5.73 12.99 -6.91
C GLU A 31 7.18 13.29 -6.55
N GLN A 32 7.78 14.27 -7.22
CA GLN A 32 9.17 14.68 -6.99
C GLN A 32 9.24 15.87 -6.04
N THR A 33 10.26 15.89 -5.18
CA THR A 33 10.57 17.05 -4.35
C THR A 33 11.23 18.14 -5.22
N LYS A 34 11.08 19.41 -4.80
CA LYS A 34 11.76 20.53 -5.48
C LYS A 34 13.27 20.40 -5.43
N GLU A 35 13.80 19.87 -4.33
CA GLU A 35 15.23 19.67 -4.10
C GLU A 35 15.79 18.61 -5.05
N SER A 36 15.10 17.49 -5.26
CA SER A 36 15.54 16.43 -6.17
C SER A 36 15.55 16.86 -7.64
N ILE A 37 14.61 17.72 -8.04
CA ILE A 37 14.58 18.28 -9.40
C ILE A 37 15.78 19.22 -9.62
N SER A 38 16.18 19.96 -8.58
CA SER A 38 17.24 20.96 -8.66
C SER A 38 18.64 20.36 -8.58
N SER A 39 18.83 19.28 -7.81
CA SER A 39 20.13 18.64 -7.58
C SER A 39 20.63 17.86 -8.79
N GLY A 40 19.71 17.34 -9.63
CA GLY A 40 20.08 16.45 -10.73
C GLY A 40 20.76 15.16 -10.26
N ASP A 41 20.57 14.78 -9.01
CA ASP A 41 21.24 13.64 -8.38
C ASP A 41 20.91 12.33 -9.12
N THR A 42 21.94 11.59 -9.42
CA THR A 42 21.87 10.30 -10.08
C THR A 42 22.55 9.23 -9.24
N LEU A 43 22.16 7.98 -9.42
CA LEU A 43 22.90 6.88 -8.83
C LEU A 43 24.28 6.77 -9.48
N THR A 44 25.31 6.67 -8.65
CA THR A 44 26.68 6.44 -9.09
C THR A 44 26.96 4.94 -9.11
N THR A 45 27.51 4.43 -10.19
CA THR A 45 28.00 3.06 -10.26
C THR A 45 29.09 2.81 -9.23
N GLU A 46 29.13 1.58 -8.70
CA GLU A 46 30.12 1.16 -7.66
C GLU A 46 29.88 1.76 -6.26
N LYS A 47 28.77 2.46 -6.03
CA LYS A 47 28.34 2.91 -4.71
C LYS A 47 27.29 1.97 -4.13
N GLU A 48 27.41 1.67 -2.83
CA GLU A 48 26.35 0.96 -2.08
C GLU A 48 25.24 1.92 -1.69
N TYR A 49 24.01 1.44 -1.78
CA TYR A 49 22.79 2.16 -1.43
C TYR A 49 21.98 1.38 -0.41
N SER A 50 21.44 2.07 0.56
CA SER A 50 20.61 1.48 1.60
C SER A 50 19.15 1.41 1.17
N ALA A 51 18.52 0.26 1.43
CA ALA A 51 17.08 0.08 1.24
C ALA A 51 16.45 -0.44 2.53
N LEU A 52 15.32 0.15 2.91
CA LEU A 52 14.48 -0.29 4.03
C LEU A 52 13.15 -0.81 3.46
N THR A 53 12.69 -1.95 3.93
CA THR A 53 11.33 -2.43 3.70
C THR A 53 10.56 -2.48 5.01
N TYR A 54 9.30 -2.03 5.01
CA TYR A 54 8.50 -1.96 6.21
C TYR A 54 7.01 -2.15 5.90
N ASN A 55 6.42 -3.22 6.42
CA ASN A 55 4.98 -3.40 6.43
C ASN A 55 4.41 -2.68 7.67
N ILE A 56 3.62 -1.62 7.47
CA ILE A 56 3.06 -0.83 8.56
C ILE A 56 1.69 -1.33 9.04
N GLY A 57 1.15 -2.37 8.41
CA GLY A 57 -0.10 -3.00 8.82
C GLY A 57 -1.27 -2.03 8.91
N PHE A 58 -1.46 -1.15 7.93
CA PHE A 58 -2.50 -0.09 7.92
C PHE A 58 -2.62 0.66 9.26
N GLY A 59 -1.50 0.91 9.92
CA GLY A 59 -1.43 1.63 11.19
C GLY A 59 -2.11 0.96 12.38
N ALA A 60 -2.51 -0.31 12.26
CA ALA A 60 -3.33 -1.00 13.26
C ALA A 60 -2.53 -1.86 14.24
N TYR A 61 -1.36 -2.38 13.86
CA TYR A 61 -0.64 -3.43 14.60
C TYR A 61 0.07 -2.87 15.84
N THR A 62 -0.75 -2.50 16.83
CA THR A 62 -0.29 -2.27 18.21
C THR A 62 -0.18 -3.61 18.96
N PRO A 63 0.55 -3.71 20.09
CA PRO A 63 0.76 -4.97 20.79
C PRO A 63 -0.52 -5.71 21.20
N ASP A 64 -1.63 -4.99 21.35
CA ASP A 64 -2.95 -5.51 21.70
C ASP A 64 -3.85 -5.79 20.49
N PHE A 65 -3.37 -5.56 19.26
CA PHE A 65 -4.12 -5.80 18.03
C PHE A 65 -3.92 -7.23 17.52
N SER A 66 -5.02 -7.86 17.08
CA SER A 66 -4.97 -9.14 16.38
C SER A 66 -6.01 -9.17 15.26
N PHE A 67 -5.54 -9.27 14.03
CA PHE A 67 -6.41 -9.16 12.86
C PHE A 67 -7.28 -10.40 12.67
N PHE A 68 -8.58 -10.20 12.43
CA PHE A 68 -9.55 -11.30 12.34
C PHE A 68 -9.26 -12.26 11.16
N MET A 69 -8.69 -11.77 10.06
CA MET A 69 -8.34 -12.62 8.91
C MET A 69 -7.13 -13.52 9.19
N ASP A 70 -6.33 -13.18 10.19
CA ASP A 70 -5.20 -13.98 10.68
C ASP A 70 -5.57 -14.84 11.90
N GLY A 71 -6.87 -15.02 12.15
CA GLY A 71 -7.39 -15.77 13.29
C GLY A 71 -7.55 -14.95 14.58
N GLY A 72 -7.36 -13.63 14.49
CA GLY A 72 -7.58 -12.72 15.61
C GLY A 72 -9.03 -12.26 15.76
N LYS A 73 -9.25 -11.13 16.43
CA LYS A 73 -10.59 -10.63 16.78
C LYS A 73 -10.92 -9.26 16.21
N SER A 74 -9.91 -8.46 15.86
CA SER A 74 -10.08 -7.07 15.47
C SER A 74 -10.26 -6.95 13.96
N SER A 75 -11.28 -6.23 13.51
CA SER A 75 -11.47 -5.90 12.09
C SER A 75 -10.94 -4.50 11.75
N TRP A 76 -10.94 -3.59 12.72
CA TRP A 76 -10.44 -2.23 12.58
C TRP A 76 -9.29 -1.98 13.54
N ALA A 77 -8.48 -0.98 13.23
CA ALA A 77 -7.52 -0.41 14.16
C ALA A 77 -8.22 0.08 15.44
N LYS A 78 -7.45 0.35 16.49
CA LYS A 78 -7.96 0.71 17.81
C LYS A 78 -8.75 2.03 17.82
N SER A 79 -8.24 3.05 17.13
CA SER A 79 -8.88 4.35 16.91
C SER A 79 -8.21 5.11 15.78
N LYS A 80 -8.85 6.17 15.32
CA LYS A 80 -8.28 7.08 14.31
C LYS A 80 -6.96 7.71 14.79
N GLU A 81 -6.90 8.09 16.05
CA GLU A 81 -5.72 8.70 16.68
C GLU A 81 -4.58 7.68 16.79
N SER A 82 -4.91 6.43 17.11
CA SER A 82 -3.93 5.32 17.13
C SER A 82 -3.31 5.12 15.75
N VAL A 83 -4.12 5.06 14.68
CA VAL A 83 -3.61 4.94 13.30
C VAL A 83 -2.66 6.09 12.97
N LYS A 84 -3.10 7.33 13.17
CA LYS A 84 -2.25 8.51 12.90
C LYS A 84 -0.91 8.45 13.63
N LYS A 85 -0.94 8.14 14.93
CA LYS A 85 0.27 8.04 15.75
C LYS A 85 1.20 6.92 15.26
N THR A 86 0.64 5.74 14.96
CA THR A 86 1.44 4.58 14.49
C THR A 86 2.09 4.89 13.14
N VAL A 87 1.34 5.47 12.20
CA VAL A 87 1.87 5.82 10.87
C VAL A 87 2.92 6.93 10.96
N GLN A 88 2.69 7.95 11.79
CA GLN A 88 3.68 8.98 12.05
C GLN A 88 4.97 8.38 12.65
N SER A 89 4.85 7.50 13.64
CA SER A 89 6.01 6.82 14.24
C SER A 89 6.74 5.93 13.23
N ALA A 90 6.03 5.32 12.27
CA ALA A 90 6.65 4.59 11.18
C ALA A 90 7.48 5.52 10.27
N GLY A 91 6.93 6.69 9.92
CA GLY A 91 7.66 7.72 9.17
C GLY A 91 8.89 8.23 9.93
N GLU A 92 8.77 8.50 11.23
CA GLU A 92 9.87 8.93 12.11
C GLU A 92 10.98 7.86 12.19
N LEU A 93 10.60 6.57 12.22
CA LEU A 93 11.55 5.46 12.15
C LEU A 93 12.31 5.47 10.82
N VAL A 94 11.62 5.64 9.69
CA VAL A 94 12.25 5.75 8.38
C VAL A 94 13.20 6.95 8.36
N ALA A 95 12.76 8.12 8.85
CA ALA A 95 13.62 9.32 8.95
C ALA A 95 14.88 9.06 9.79
N SER A 96 14.74 8.35 10.92
CA SER A 96 15.86 8.04 11.81
C SER A 96 16.88 7.08 11.21
N LYS A 97 16.46 6.21 10.28
CA LYS A 97 17.34 5.29 9.53
C LYS A 97 17.94 5.92 8.29
N ASP A 98 17.33 6.99 7.81
CA ASP A 98 17.75 7.78 6.67
C ASP A 98 18.17 6.93 5.44
N PRO A 99 17.35 5.93 5.00
CA PRO A 99 17.69 5.06 3.90
C PRO A 99 17.68 5.82 2.57
N ASP A 100 18.45 5.34 1.58
CA ASP A 100 18.34 5.86 0.21
C ASP A 100 16.98 5.57 -0.42
N PHE A 101 16.38 4.43 -0.05
CA PHE A 101 15.07 3.98 -0.50
C PHE A 101 14.29 3.37 0.66
N ALA A 102 13.03 3.76 0.83
CA ALA A 102 12.11 3.09 1.73
C ALA A 102 10.92 2.52 0.96
N LEU A 103 10.64 1.26 1.17
CA LEU A 103 9.57 0.47 0.55
C LEU A 103 8.56 0.15 1.64
N ILE A 104 7.42 0.85 1.65
CA ILE A 104 6.43 0.75 2.72
C ILE A 104 5.21 0.01 2.19
N GLU A 105 4.78 -1.00 2.91
CA GLU A 105 3.67 -1.89 2.55
C GLU A 105 2.47 -1.67 3.47
N GLU A 106 1.28 -2.07 2.97
CA GLU A 106 -0.01 -1.94 3.67
C GLU A 106 -0.34 -0.51 4.09
N VAL A 107 -0.16 0.43 3.16
CA VAL A 107 -0.47 1.84 3.35
C VAL A 107 -1.89 2.12 2.88
N ASP A 108 -2.78 2.45 3.80
CA ASP A 108 -4.17 2.80 3.48
C ASP A 108 -4.28 4.26 2.99
N LEU A 109 -5.05 4.47 1.92
CA LEU A 109 -5.45 5.82 1.47
C LEU A 109 -6.81 6.23 2.04
N ASN A 110 -7.76 5.28 2.02
CA ASN A 110 -9.12 5.52 2.46
C ASN A 110 -9.78 4.16 2.73
N SER A 111 -9.66 3.67 3.95
CA SER A 111 -10.19 2.37 4.35
C SER A 111 -11.03 2.49 5.62
N THR A 112 -12.13 1.74 5.67
CA THR A 112 -12.99 1.69 6.87
C THR A 112 -12.19 1.19 8.07
N ARG A 113 -11.33 0.19 7.88
CA ARG A 113 -10.50 -0.44 8.93
C ARG A 113 -9.50 0.50 9.60
N SER A 114 -9.08 1.55 8.90
CA SER A 114 -8.16 2.59 9.39
C SER A 114 -8.84 3.95 9.59
N TYR A 115 -10.16 3.98 9.80
CA TYR A 115 -10.97 5.19 10.04
C TYR A 115 -10.82 6.25 8.94
N HIS A 116 -10.64 5.83 7.71
CA HIS A 116 -10.46 6.70 6.55
C HIS A 116 -9.26 7.65 6.67
N VAL A 117 -8.23 7.25 7.39
CA VAL A 117 -6.96 7.98 7.48
C VAL A 117 -6.20 7.81 6.17
N ASP A 118 -5.73 8.91 5.59
CA ASP A 118 -4.78 8.91 4.50
C ASP A 118 -3.36 8.76 5.06
N GLU A 119 -2.91 7.51 5.17
CA GLU A 119 -1.62 7.15 5.75
C GLU A 119 -0.46 7.58 4.85
N TYR A 120 -0.68 7.54 3.52
CA TYR A 120 0.33 7.99 2.56
C TYR A 120 0.65 9.48 2.71
N SER A 121 -0.37 10.31 2.91
CA SER A 121 -0.16 11.74 3.18
C SER A 121 0.60 11.98 4.48
N ILE A 122 0.30 11.23 5.56
CA ILE A 122 1.04 11.35 6.83
C ILE A 122 2.51 10.98 6.63
N LEU A 123 2.81 9.90 5.90
CA LEU A 123 4.18 9.51 5.60
C LEU A 123 4.92 10.59 4.80
N LYS A 124 4.28 11.15 3.77
CA LYS A 124 4.88 12.25 2.97
C LYS A 124 5.16 13.50 3.82
N GLU A 125 4.28 13.84 4.75
CA GLU A 125 4.49 14.95 5.66
C GLU A 125 5.61 14.70 6.67
N THR A 126 5.78 13.43 7.08
CA THR A 126 6.81 13.05 8.08
C THR A 126 8.20 12.95 7.47
N ILE A 127 8.31 12.55 6.21
CA ILE A 127 9.59 12.41 5.46
C ILE A 127 9.54 13.20 4.13
N PRO A 128 9.42 14.54 4.18
CA PRO A 128 9.09 15.37 3.01
C PRO A 128 10.23 15.49 1.98
N SER A 129 11.46 15.09 2.33
CA SER A 129 12.62 15.14 1.44
C SER A 129 12.65 14.01 0.40
N TYR A 130 11.76 13.04 0.49
CA TYR A 130 11.74 11.90 -0.42
C TYR A 130 10.80 12.11 -1.62
N ASN A 131 11.24 11.68 -2.79
CA ASN A 131 10.36 11.50 -3.94
C ASN A 131 9.49 10.28 -3.69
N THR A 132 8.24 10.31 -4.15
CA THR A 132 7.30 9.27 -3.77
C THR A 132 6.53 8.69 -4.96
N VAL A 133 6.21 7.41 -4.86
CA VAL A 133 5.35 6.69 -5.80
C VAL A 133 4.40 5.82 -5.00
N PHE A 134 3.13 5.80 -5.39
CA PHE A 134 2.13 4.92 -4.78
C PHE A 134 1.56 3.93 -5.80
N ALA A 135 1.58 2.64 -5.46
CA ALA A 135 1.01 1.57 -6.27
C ALA A 135 -0.15 0.91 -5.51
N GLN A 136 -1.38 1.18 -5.94
CA GLN A 136 -2.57 0.58 -5.32
C GLN A 136 -2.61 -0.93 -5.59
N ASN A 137 -2.81 -1.73 -4.53
CA ASN A 137 -2.91 -3.18 -4.58
C ASN A 137 -4.18 -3.73 -3.96
N TYR A 138 -5.04 -2.86 -3.45
CA TYR A 138 -6.32 -3.21 -2.89
C TYR A 138 -7.35 -2.10 -3.11
N ASP A 139 -8.50 -2.47 -3.71
CA ASP A 139 -9.70 -1.65 -3.79
C ASP A 139 -10.89 -2.59 -3.67
N SER A 140 -11.39 -2.76 -2.45
CA SER A 140 -12.42 -3.74 -2.16
C SER A 140 -13.82 -3.18 -2.32
N ALA A 141 -14.79 -4.07 -2.63
CA ALA A 141 -16.18 -3.83 -2.30
C ALA A 141 -16.35 -3.66 -0.77
N PHE A 142 -17.54 -3.23 -0.33
CA PHE A 142 -17.86 -3.21 1.10
C PHE A 142 -18.06 -4.63 1.62
N LEU A 143 -17.21 -5.06 2.55
CA LEU A 143 -17.22 -6.38 3.16
C LEU A 143 -17.96 -6.34 4.50
N PHE A 144 -19.11 -7.02 4.59
CA PHE A 144 -19.98 -7.04 5.77
C PHE A 144 -19.49 -7.96 6.89
N TYR A 145 -18.45 -8.73 6.67
CA TYR A 145 -17.89 -9.62 7.68
C TYR A 145 -16.66 -8.97 8.36
N PRO A 146 -16.48 -9.10 9.68
CA PRO A 146 -17.37 -9.70 10.71
C PRO A 146 -18.63 -8.87 10.94
N LEU A 147 -19.79 -9.52 11.23
CA LEU A 147 -21.09 -8.85 11.33
C LEU A 147 -21.16 -7.81 12.46
N ASN A 148 -20.41 -8.01 13.55
CA ASN A 148 -20.34 -7.09 14.69
C ASN A 148 -19.47 -5.86 14.41
N GLN A 149 -18.50 -5.95 13.49
CA GLN A 149 -17.63 -4.85 13.07
C GLN A 149 -17.20 -5.07 11.61
N PRO A 150 -18.08 -4.75 10.65
CA PRO A 150 -17.80 -4.99 9.24
C PRO A 150 -16.47 -4.38 8.80
N HIS A 151 -15.66 -5.18 8.09
CA HIS A 151 -14.37 -4.73 7.57
C HIS A 151 -14.52 -3.49 6.66
N GLY A 152 -15.65 -3.42 5.97
CA GLY A 152 -16.02 -2.27 5.15
C GLY A 152 -15.26 -2.25 3.83
N LYS A 153 -15.09 -1.04 3.28
CA LYS A 153 -14.34 -0.80 2.06
C LYS A 153 -12.90 -0.44 2.39
N SER A 154 -11.96 -0.93 1.59
CA SER A 154 -10.53 -0.63 1.75
C SER A 154 -9.92 -0.17 0.44
N ARG A 155 -9.07 0.86 0.52
CA ARG A 155 -8.15 1.30 -0.54
C ARG A 155 -6.77 1.39 0.05
N SER A 156 -5.87 0.53 -0.43
CA SER A 156 -4.54 0.35 0.13
C SER A 156 -3.51 0.08 -0.96
N GLY A 157 -2.23 0.23 -0.63
CA GLY A 157 -1.16 -0.03 -1.59
C GLY A 157 0.23 -0.11 -0.98
N LEU A 158 1.18 0.04 -1.89
CA LEU A 158 2.61 0.05 -1.66
C LEU A 158 3.13 1.45 -1.93
N ALA A 159 3.99 1.97 -1.07
CA ALA A 159 4.61 3.27 -1.25
C ALA A 159 6.13 3.12 -1.35
N LEU A 160 6.72 3.73 -2.39
CA LEU A 160 8.15 3.95 -2.53
C LEU A 160 8.48 5.37 -2.09
N PHE A 161 9.49 5.51 -1.27
CA PHE A 161 10.14 6.76 -0.92
C PHE A 161 11.61 6.70 -1.37
N SER A 162 12.05 7.65 -2.18
CA SER A 162 13.39 7.68 -2.78
C SER A 162 14.06 9.03 -2.56
N LYS A 163 15.30 9.05 -2.08
CA LYS A 163 16.13 10.28 -2.06
C LYS A 163 16.47 10.74 -3.47
N TYR A 164 16.53 9.82 -4.42
CA TYR A 164 16.92 10.09 -5.80
C TYR A 164 15.69 10.32 -6.68
N PRO A 165 15.81 11.14 -7.75
CA PRO A 165 14.73 11.36 -8.70
C PRO A 165 14.26 10.05 -9.32
N VAL A 166 12.95 9.86 -9.37
CA VAL A 166 12.32 8.73 -10.09
C VAL A 166 11.85 9.23 -11.44
N THR A 167 12.37 8.68 -12.52
CA THR A 167 12.03 9.14 -13.89
C THR A 167 10.68 8.63 -14.36
N ASP A 168 10.38 7.40 -14.04
CA ASP A 168 9.11 6.75 -14.34
C ASP A 168 8.85 5.59 -13.39
N SER A 169 7.59 5.22 -13.24
CA SER A 169 7.19 4.07 -12.45
C SER A 169 6.00 3.35 -13.07
N LEU A 170 5.98 2.03 -12.93
CA LEU A 170 4.98 1.16 -13.53
C LEU A 170 4.47 0.15 -12.50
N ARG A 171 3.15 0.05 -12.39
CA ARG A 171 2.48 -1.02 -11.65
C ARG A 171 2.39 -2.29 -12.49
N ARG A 172 2.77 -3.43 -11.92
CA ARG A 172 2.62 -4.74 -12.53
C ARG A 172 1.81 -5.64 -11.62
N SER A 173 0.79 -6.28 -12.17
CA SER A 173 -0.08 -7.19 -11.46
C SER A 173 0.51 -8.58 -11.33
N PHE A 174 0.30 -9.22 -10.18
CA PHE A 174 0.47 -10.67 -10.07
C PHE A 174 -0.77 -11.40 -10.59
N PRO A 175 -0.61 -12.67 -11.03
CA PRO A 175 -1.75 -13.51 -11.38
C PRO A 175 -2.71 -13.65 -10.20
N VAL A 176 -4.00 -13.64 -10.48
CA VAL A 176 -5.06 -13.75 -9.49
C VAL A 176 -5.86 -15.01 -9.74
N SER A 177 -6.35 -15.62 -8.66
CA SER A 177 -7.25 -16.78 -8.72
C SER A 177 -8.50 -16.46 -9.55
N THR A 178 -8.94 -17.42 -10.34
CA THR A 178 -10.23 -17.37 -11.05
C THR A 178 -11.39 -17.86 -10.21
N SER A 179 -11.13 -18.36 -8.98
CA SER A 179 -12.15 -18.86 -8.05
C SER A 179 -13.01 -17.73 -7.47
N PHE A 180 -14.08 -18.10 -6.75
CA PHE A 180 -14.96 -17.13 -6.08
C PHE A 180 -14.22 -16.27 -5.04
N SER A 181 -13.09 -16.75 -4.50
CA SER A 181 -12.24 -15.96 -3.58
C SER A 181 -11.74 -14.65 -4.18
N LYS A 182 -11.71 -14.52 -5.51
CA LYS A 182 -11.30 -13.30 -6.21
C LYS A 182 -12.02 -12.03 -5.75
N PHE A 183 -13.27 -12.13 -5.29
CA PHE A 183 -14.06 -10.98 -4.82
C PHE A 183 -13.55 -10.40 -3.50
N PHE A 184 -12.75 -11.17 -2.77
CA PHE A 184 -12.20 -10.81 -1.46
C PHE A 184 -10.66 -10.74 -1.48
N ASP A 185 -10.06 -11.08 -2.62
CA ASP A 185 -8.61 -11.13 -2.76
C ASP A 185 -8.03 -9.77 -3.12
N LEU A 186 -6.77 -9.56 -2.74
CA LEU A 186 -6.02 -8.36 -3.10
C LEU A 186 -5.72 -8.35 -4.61
N ASP A 187 -5.65 -7.15 -5.18
CA ASP A 187 -5.05 -6.90 -6.49
C ASP A 187 -3.53 -6.84 -6.39
N ARG A 188 -2.93 -7.94 -5.88
CA ARG A 188 -1.50 -7.99 -5.61
C ARG A 188 -0.68 -7.51 -6.79
N CYS A 189 0.27 -6.64 -6.50
CA CYS A 189 1.13 -6.05 -7.51
C CYS A 189 2.54 -5.82 -6.96
N TYR A 190 3.42 -5.46 -7.86
CA TYR A 190 4.69 -4.80 -7.57
C TYR A 190 4.80 -3.54 -8.40
N SER A 191 5.63 -2.61 -7.97
CA SER A 191 5.99 -1.46 -8.77
C SER A 191 7.44 -1.56 -9.26
N ILE A 192 7.68 -1.07 -10.46
CA ILE A 192 9.00 -0.92 -11.05
C ILE A 192 9.23 0.57 -11.20
N SER A 193 10.18 1.12 -10.46
CA SER A 193 10.57 2.52 -10.55
C SER A 193 11.97 2.64 -11.10
N ARG A 194 12.21 3.62 -11.98
CA ARG A 194 13.50 3.86 -12.60
C ARG A 194 14.14 5.12 -12.04
N VAL A 195 15.40 4.99 -11.66
CA VAL A 195 16.23 6.06 -11.15
C VAL A 195 17.40 6.25 -12.12
N PRO A 196 17.75 7.49 -12.52
CA PRO A 196 18.84 7.74 -13.44
C PRO A 196 20.19 7.40 -12.81
N THR A 197 21.16 7.04 -13.62
CA THR A 197 22.53 6.78 -13.23
C THR A 197 23.50 7.70 -13.96
N ASP A 198 24.69 7.92 -13.36
CA ASP A 198 25.75 8.78 -13.88
C ASP A 198 26.30 8.37 -15.25
N ASN A 199 26.21 7.08 -15.60
CA ASN A 199 26.67 6.55 -16.89
C ASN A 199 25.63 6.66 -18.01
N GLY A 200 24.54 7.40 -17.81
CA GLY A 200 23.47 7.59 -18.77
C GLY A 200 22.59 6.36 -19.02
N LYS A 201 22.87 5.24 -18.37
CA LYS A 201 21.99 4.07 -18.36
C LYS A 201 20.89 4.30 -17.34
N ARG A 202 19.70 3.80 -17.61
CA ARG A 202 18.63 3.73 -16.59
C ARG A 202 18.87 2.49 -15.76
N ALA A 203 19.61 2.61 -14.69
CA ALA A 203 19.80 1.51 -13.73
C ALA A 203 18.98 1.78 -12.47
N GLY A 204 18.71 0.73 -11.75
CA GLY A 204 17.96 0.78 -10.51
C GLY A 204 16.50 0.42 -10.73
N TYR A 205 16.20 -0.87 -10.84
CA TYR A 205 14.85 -1.36 -10.66
C TYR A 205 14.63 -1.54 -9.17
N LEU A 206 13.84 -0.65 -8.57
CA LEU A 206 13.31 -0.88 -7.24
C LEU A 206 11.95 -1.53 -7.42
N SER A 207 11.82 -2.73 -6.93
CA SER A 207 10.57 -3.47 -6.95
C SER A 207 10.06 -3.56 -5.52
N ALA A 208 8.95 -2.91 -5.22
CA ALA A 208 8.20 -3.18 -4.00
C ALA A 208 7.22 -4.31 -4.31
N ALA A 209 7.42 -5.47 -3.72
CA ALA A 209 6.55 -6.62 -3.88
C ALA A 209 5.99 -7.03 -2.53
N TYR A 210 4.67 -7.09 -2.40
CA TYR A 210 4.02 -7.79 -1.30
C TYR A 210 3.77 -9.24 -1.70
N VAL A 211 4.53 -10.14 -1.10
CA VAL A 211 4.26 -11.59 -1.16
C VAL A 211 3.63 -11.99 0.16
N GLY A 212 2.32 -11.94 0.24
CA GLY A 212 1.60 -12.56 1.36
C GLY A 212 1.84 -14.07 1.31
N LEU A 213 2.63 -14.57 2.25
CA LEU A 213 2.78 -16.01 2.44
C LEU A 213 1.43 -16.54 2.94
N ARG A 214 0.66 -17.19 2.07
CA ARG A 214 -0.37 -18.13 2.53
C ARG A 214 0.37 -19.24 3.29
N LYS A 215 0.14 -19.34 4.59
CA LYS A 215 0.37 -20.61 5.28
C LYS A 215 -0.57 -21.63 4.62
N GLN A 216 0.03 -22.64 3.98
CA GLN A 216 -0.68 -23.84 3.52
C GLN A 216 -1.18 -24.63 4.73
#